data_30760a95be32cc964f68aea109147cb3
#
_entry.id   30760a95be32cc964f68aea109147cb3
#
_cell.length_a   1.000
_cell.length_b   1.000
_cell.length_c   1.000
_cell.angle_alpha   90.00
_cell.angle_beta   90.00
_cell.angle_gamma   90.00
#
_symmetry.space_group_name_H-M   'P 1'
#
loop_
_entity.id
_entity.type
_entity.pdbx_description
1 polymer ?
#
loop_
_entity_poly.entity_id
_entity_poly.type
_entity_poly.pdbx_seq_one_letter_code
_entity_poly.pdbx_strand_id
1 'polypeptide(L)'
;MSPGKTVLALQPARTLWPTLLLLCGALLYAAMATADLSDEVDPSGRVARVNLLDGHGSLQLAGTDSWVDDLVNRPLTGGDKLWIEPGARAEVHVGSAVLRLGASTALQFVSVDDRTVRLRLTAGSMSVRLRQLDNDEVFNVETPAGDVELLDAGGYRFDVADRDERARVAVWSGRARAQGAGRAQLLQSDESAEMFGGDQPGMEMASAGSTDSLDLWAESRDRREDESRSAQYVSRDVVGYEELDGYGDWVVDPIYGSVWVPQHVASDWAPFRFGYWSWIGPWGWTWIDDAPWGFAPCHYGRWVHRREGWGWAPGPVRGLRPVFAPALVAWVGGRPDRYADSRQAPRVGWVPLGYNEVYRPPYHASPNYLQNANASNTHLDRGALAHALDHERDEDMHDGQRGPHRYAHQDVPGAVTTVSRDTFVSARPVGRNRLKVDVDELHNAPVHSGAIDIRPDVHSYGRDAPRDRPVSRPDRAIFDRPVVSAGPGTNAHQAPVRSGMPVQQRRLEVSKPPERPIERAPQNPPPRREPGHEYRDSRPPSYAPPPRPVMVNPPPPPAAPPKPAPVAHTEHTEHVERAERAERAERAERVDHNDRSHDQIRN
;
A
#
# COMPACT_ATOMS: atom_id res chain seq x y z
N MET A 1 -79.98 61.27 33.67
CA MET A 1 -79.19 60.15 34.16
C MET A 1 -78.81 59.33 32.94
N SER A 2 -77.62 59.46 32.49
CA SER A 2 -77.10 58.76 31.29
C SER A 2 -75.80 57.99 31.69
N PRO A 3 -75.62 56.71 31.32
CA PRO A 3 -74.43 56.00 31.67
C PRO A 3 -73.30 56.20 30.63
N GLY A 4 -72.12 56.43 31.16
CA GLY A 4 -70.92 56.63 30.35
C GLY A 4 -70.47 55.35 29.67
N LYS A 5 -70.08 55.47 28.44
CA LYS A 5 -69.40 54.42 27.64
C LYS A 5 -67.93 54.53 27.81
N THR A 6 -67.30 53.50 28.38
CA THR A 6 -65.85 53.33 28.42
C THR A 6 -65.38 52.72 27.12
N VAL A 7 -64.56 53.45 26.37
CA VAL A 7 -63.91 52.97 25.13
C VAL A 7 -62.51 52.38 25.52
N LEU A 8 -62.39 51.07 25.34
CA LEU A 8 -61.06 50.38 25.45
C LEU A 8 -60.29 50.60 24.15
N ALA A 9 -59.18 51.31 24.23
CA ALA A 9 -58.25 51.50 23.10
C ALA A 9 -57.33 50.26 22.97
N LEU A 10 -57.46 49.53 21.88
CA LEU A 10 -56.53 48.49 21.46
C LEU A 10 -55.26 49.16 20.91
N GLN A 11 -54.13 48.92 21.59
CA GLN A 11 -52.80 49.27 21.04
C GLN A 11 -52.36 48.21 20.04
N PRO A 12 -51.76 48.58 18.88
CA PRO A 12 -51.31 47.62 17.90
C PRO A 12 -49.98 46.98 18.31
N ALA A 13 -49.93 45.65 18.32
CA ALA A 13 -48.73 44.84 18.48
C ALA A 13 -47.78 45.00 17.28
N ARG A 14 -46.84 45.96 17.35
CA ARG A 14 -45.93 46.29 16.26
C ARG A 14 -44.45 46.02 16.50
N THR A 15 -44.02 45.25 17.51
CA THR A 15 -42.61 45.12 17.86
C THR A 15 -42.03 43.69 17.93
N LEU A 16 -42.79 42.64 17.59
CA LEU A 16 -42.30 41.24 17.72
C LEU A 16 -41.71 40.66 16.40
N TRP A 17 -41.98 41.24 15.26
CA TRP A 17 -41.53 40.72 13.96
C TRP A 17 -40.00 40.91 13.69
N PRO A 18 -39.33 42.04 14.02
CA PRO A 18 -37.91 42.18 13.74
C PRO A 18 -37.05 41.32 14.65
N THR A 19 -37.47 41.03 15.88
CA THR A 19 -36.74 40.14 16.79
C THR A 19 -36.85 38.67 16.40
N LEU A 20 -37.98 38.23 15.85
CA LEU A 20 -38.18 36.87 15.34
C LEU A 20 -37.34 36.60 14.07
N LEU A 21 -37.24 37.59 13.16
CA LEU A 21 -36.38 37.52 11.97
C LEU A 21 -34.87 37.50 12.31
N LEU A 22 -34.45 38.23 13.33
CA LEU A 22 -33.05 38.17 13.82
C LEU A 22 -32.72 36.86 14.49
N LEU A 23 -33.66 36.25 15.24
CA LEU A 23 -33.47 34.95 15.86
C LEU A 23 -33.44 33.82 14.81
N CYS A 24 -34.31 33.85 13.80
CA CYS A 24 -34.28 32.92 12.67
C CYS A 24 -33.02 33.07 11.82
N GLY A 25 -32.54 34.30 11.59
CA GLY A 25 -31.29 34.59 10.90
C GLY A 25 -30.06 34.06 11.66
N ALA A 26 -30.05 34.25 12.97
CA ALA A 26 -28.97 33.72 13.84
C ALA A 26 -28.96 32.17 13.93
N LEU A 27 -30.15 31.53 13.94
CA LEU A 27 -30.27 30.07 13.90
C LEU A 27 -29.89 29.48 12.54
N LEU A 28 -30.21 30.17 11.43
CA LEU A 28 -29.78 29.79 10.08
C LEU A 28 -28.28 30.00 9.89
N TYR A 29 -27.69 31.05 10.45
CA TYR A 29 -26.24 31.30 10.42
C TYR A 29 -25.49 30.29 11.31
N ALA A 30 -26.00 29.92 12.47
CA ALA A 30 -25.45 28.86 13.31
C ALA A 30 -25.58 27.48 12.64
N ALA A 31 -26.67 27.20 11.92
CA ALA A 31 -26.83 25.96 11.15
C ALA A 31 -25.91 25.92 9.92
N MET A 32 -25.59 27.06 9.27
CA MET A 32 -24.59 27.11 8.21
C MET A 32 -23.14 27.03 8.74
N ALA A 33 -22.87 27.56 9.93
CA ALA A 33 -21.55 27.46 10.54
C ALA A 33 -21.20 26.05 11.06
N THR A 34 -22.21 25.18 11.26
CA THR A 34 -21.98 23.77 11.63
C THR A 34 -21.98 22.80 10.43
N ALA A 35 -22.26 23.31 9.21
CA ALA A 35 -22.30 22.50 7.99
C ALA A 35 -20.95 22.44 7.24
N ASP A 36 -19.90 23.05 7.77
CA ASP A 36 -18.54 23.03 7.16
C ASP A 36 -17.53 22.24 7.99
N LEU A 37 -18.00 21.24 8.72
CA LEU A 37 -17.20 20.05 8.99
C LEU A 37 -17.33 19.19 7.74
N SER A 38 -16.50 19.47 6.72
CA SER A 38 -16.21 18.47 5.71
C SER A 38 -15.88 17.19 6.49
N ASP A 39 -16.72 16.15 6.34
CA ASP A 39 -16.36 14.78 6.69
C ASP A 39 -15.16 14.42 5.82
N GLU A 40 -13.98 14.89 6.22
CA GLU A 40 -12.73 14.54 5.57
C GLU A 40 -12.54 13.06 5.86
N VAL A 41 -12.74 12.25 4.83
CA VAL A 41 -12.71 10.79 4.93
C VAL A 41 -11.31 10.37 5.30
N ASP A 42 -11.17 9.54 6.34
CA ASP A 42 -9.90 8.94 6.72
C ASP A 42 -9.24 8.26 5.50
N PRO A 43 -7.93 8.38 5.34
CA PRO A 43 -7.23 7.62 4.31
C PRO A 43 -7.33 6.12 4.59
N SER A 44 -7.26 5.30 3.53
CA SER A 44 -7.26 3.85 3.68
C SER A 44 -6.09 3.36 4.54
N GLY A 45 -6.37 2.44 5.44
CA GLY A 45 -5.35 1.67 6.15
C GLY A 45 -4.76 0.55 5.29
N ARG A 46 -5.40 0.21 4.15
CA ARG A 46 -4.95 -0.79 3.20
C ARG A 46 -4.24 -0.13 2.02
N VAL A 47 -3.15 -0.75 1.57
CA VAL A 47 -2.40 -0.34 0.39
C VAL A 47 -2.10 -1.54 -0.48
N ALA A 48 -1.82 -1.29 -1.77
CA ALA A 48 -1.16 -2.26 -2.61
C ALA A 48 0.35 -1.96 -2.72
N ARG A 49 1.15 -2.96 -3.05
CA ARG A 49 2.61 -2.85 -3.23
C ARG A 49 3.06 -3.77 -4.34
N VAL A 50 3.91 -3.29 -5.23
CA VAL A 50 4.68 -4.17 -6.13
C VAL A 50 5.78 -4.84 -5.31
N ASN A 51 5.63 -6.13 -5.11
CA ASN A 51 6.54 -6.96 -4.34
C ASN A 51 7.74 -7.44 -5.18
N LEU A 52 7.43 -7.88 -6.40
CA LEU A 52 8.42 -8.38 -7.35
C LEU A 52 8.11 -7.84 -8.74
N LEU A 53 9.16 -7.40 -9.43
CA LEU A 53 9.13 -7.09 -10.85
C LEU A 53 10.28 -7.84 -11.53
N ASP A 54 9.94 -8.82 -12.37
CA ASP A 54 10.88 -9.55 -13.22
C ASP A 54 10.74 -9.02 -14.65
N GLY A 55 11.74 -8.29 -15.12
CA GLY A 55 11.68 -7.48 -16.32
C GLY A 55 11.34 -6.02 -16.03
N HIS A 56 10.44 -5.43 -16.81
CA HIS A 56 10.16 -4.00 -16.78
C HIS A 56 8.67 -3.70 -16.67
N GLY A 57 8.36 -2.57 -16.05
CA GLY A 57 7.01 -2.05 -15.92
C GLY A 57 7.05 -0.57 -15.61
N SER A 58 5.90 0.07 -15.65
CA SER A 58 5.74 1.47 -15.31
C SER A 58 4.41 1.73 -14.61
N LEU A 59 4.38 2.80 -13.82
CA LEU A 59 3.24 3.22 -13.02
C LEU A 59 2.85 4.64 -13.40
N GLN A 60 1.60 4.85 -13.79
CA GLN A 60 1.01 6.17 -13.86
C GLN A 60 0.40 6.52 -12.52
N LEU A 61 0.86 7.62 -11.94
CA LEU A 61 0.40 8.07 -10.64
C LEU A 61 -1.01 8.66 -10.71
N ALA A 62 -1.83 8.34 -9.74
CA ALA A 62 -3.21 8.83 -9.62
C ALA A 62 -3.29 10.36 -9.76
N GLY A 63 -4.23 10.83 -10.57
CA GLY A 63 -4.47 12.27 -10.78
C GLY A 63 -3.40 13.00 -11.60
N THR A 64 -2.42 12.29 -12.17
CA THR A 64 -1.34 12.88 -13.00
C THR A 64 -1.19 12.19 -14.34
N ASP A 65 -0.45 12.82 -15.27
CA ASP A 65 0.02 12.18 -16.49
C ASP A 65 1.45 11.63 -16.36
N SER A 66 2.01 11.67 -15.14
CA SER A 66 3.39 11.24 -14.87
C SER A 66 3.48 9.73 -14.76
N TRP A 67 4.47 9.14 -15.46
CA TRP A 67 4.84 7.74 -15.37
C TRP A 67 6.19 7.59 -14.69
N VAL A 68 6.30 6.61 -13.80
CA VAL A 68 7.53 6.25 -13.08
C VAL A 68 7.84 4.77 -13.29
N ASP A 69 9.11 4.37 -13.21
CA ASP A 69 9.59 2.99 -13.33
C ASP A 69 10.15 2.43 -12.00
N ASP A 70 10.15 3.25 -10.96
CA ASP A 70 10.54 2.86 -9.60
C ASP A 70 9.33 2.31 -8.84
N LEU A 71 9.07 1.02 -9.03
CA LEU A 71 7.83 0.37 -8.62
C LEU A 71 7.93 -0.38 -7.29
N VAL A 72 9.08 -1.05 -7.06
CA VAL A 72 9.24 -1.94 -5.89
C VAL A 72 9.24 -1.14 -4.60
N ASN A 73 8.53 -1.62 -3.59
CA ASN A 73 8.32 -0.95 -2.30
C ASN A 73 7.54 0.37 -2.35
N ARG A 74 7.05 0.77 -3.51
CA ARG A 74 6.17 1.93 -3.58
C ARG A 74 4.75 1.53 -3.22
N PRO A 75 4.08 2.21 -2.27
CA PRO A 75 2.64 2.04 -2.03
C PRO A 75 1.84 2.45 -3.26
N LEU A 76 0.86 1.63 -3.63
CA LEU A 76 -0.09 1.89 -4.70
C LEU A 76 -1.48 2.19 -4.12
N THR A 77 -2.17 3.13 -4.73
CA THR A 77 -3.44 3.66 -4.25
C THR A 77 -4.53 3.64 -5.33
N GLY A 78 -5.76 3.94 -4.93
CA GLY A 78 -6.85 4.12 -5.89
C GLY A 78 -6.51 5.23 -6.91
N GLY A 79 -6.70 4.91 -8.19
CA GLY A 79 -6.39 5.78 -9.34
C GLY A 79 -5.08 5.44 -10.04
N ASP A 80 -4.15 4.74 -9.40
CA ASP A 80 -2.88 4.33 -10.01
C ASP A 80 -3.10 3.33 -11.16
N LYS A 81 -2.25 3.41 -12.22
CA LYS A 81 -2.29 2.49 -13.36
C LYS A 81 -0.93 1.83 -13.54
N LEU A 82 -0.90 0.51 -13.50
CA LEU A 82 0.30 -0.31 -13.61
C LEU A 82 0.35 -0.96 -14.99
N TRP A 83 1.47 -0.79 -15.69
CA TRP A 83 1.77 -1.45 -16.94
C TRP A 83 2.95 -2.41 -16.78
N ILE A 84 2.74 -3.66 -17.18
CA ILE A 84 3.79 -4.68 -17.25
C ILE A 84 4.17 -4.88 -18.71
N GLU A 85 5.44 -4.67 -19.03
CA GLU A 85 5.94 -4.72 -20.40
C GLU A 85 5.89 -6.14 -21.00
N PRO A 86 5.98 -6.27 -22.34
CA PRO A 86 6.12 -7.56 -22.98
C PRO A 86 7.35 -8.32 -22.45
N GLY A 87 7.16 -9.59 -22.09
CA GLY A 87 8.20 -10.45 -21.55
C GLY A 87 8.50 -10.26 -20.07
N ALA A 88 7.86 -9.29 -19.40
CA ALA A 88 7.97 -9.07 -17.97
C ALA A 88 6.81 -9.71 -17.20
N ARG A 89 6.96 -9.80 -15.89
CA ARG A 89 5.90 -10.21 -14.94
C ARG A 89 6.08 -9.52 -13.61
N ALA A 90 5.00 -9.37 -12.87
CA ALA A 90 5.03 -8.72 -11.56
C ALA A 90 4.17 -9.46 -10.53
N GLU A 91 4.53 -9.30 -9.26
CA GLU A 91 3.72 -9.70 -8.12
C GLU A 91 3.34 -8.46 -7.32
N VAL A 92 2.05 -8.31 -7.03
CA VAL A 92 1.48 -7.19 -6.28
C VAL A 92 0.70 -7.72 -5.10
N HIS A 93 0.98 -7.23 -3.90
CA HIS A 93 0.26 -7.58 -2.69
C HIS A 93 -0.76 -6.49 -2.36
N VAL A 94 -1.96 -6.88 -1.95
CA VAL A 94 -3.04 -5.99 -1.51
C VAL A 94 -3.72 -6.61 -0.28
N GLY A 95 -3.27 -6.24 0.92
CA GLY A 95 -3.69 -6.92 2.15
C GLY A 95 -3.43 -8.43 2.06
N SER A 96 -4.44 -9.26 2.29
CA SER A 96 -4.37 -10.72 2.19
C SER A 96 -4.43 -11.29 0.76
N ALA A 97 -4.56 -10.42 -0.26
CA ALA A 97 -4.60 -10.82 -1.66
C ALA A 97 -3.24 -10.64 -2.34
N VAL A 98 -2.92 -11.57 -3.25
CA VAL A 98 -1.75 -11.48 -4.13
C VAL A 98 -2.20 -11.54 -5.57
N LEU A 99 -1.76 -10.55 -6.36
CA LEU A 99 -1.99 -10.45 -7.79
C LEU A 99 -0.68 -10.79 -8.51
N ARG A 100 -0.72 -11.70 -9.47
CA ARG A 100 0.43 -12.02 -10.31
C ARG A 100 0.10 -11.71 -11.75
N LEU A 101 0.84 -10.74 -12.28
CA LEU A 101 0.59 -10.14 -13.57
C LEU A 101 1.55 -10.73 -14.60
N GLY A 102 1.02 -11.17 -15.71
CA GLY A 102 1.78 -11.63 -16.87
C GLY A 102 2.26 -10.48 -17.75
N ALA A 103 2.94 -10.82 -18.83
CA ALA A 103 3.42 -9.86 -19.82
C ALA A 103 2.27 -9.07 -20.47
N SER A 104 2.57 -7.84 -20.90
CA SER A 104 1.63 -6.95 -21.59
C SER A 104 0.34 -6.71 -20.79
N THR A 105 0.44 -6.62 -19.47
CA THR A 105 -0.72 -6.46 -18.59
C THR A 105 -0.92 -5.00 -18.21
N ALA A 106 -2.15 -4.50 -18.42
CA ALA A 106 -2.60 -3.17 -18.04
C ALA A 106 -3.64 -3.27 -16.91
N LEU A 107 -3.23 -2.89 -15.70
CA LEU A 107 -4.03 -2.96 -14.49
C LEU A 107 -4.20 -1.56 -13.88
N GLN A 108 -5.44 -1.15 -13.60
CA GLN A 108 -5.74 0.05 -12.83
C GLN A 108 -6.30 -0.33 -11.46
N PHE A 109 -5.79 0.32 -10.42
CA PHE A 109 -6.36 0.27 -9.07
C PHE A 109 -7.48 1.32 -9.00
N VAL A 110 -8.73 0.91 -9.21
CA VAL A 110 -9.88 1.84 -9.19
C VAL A 110 -10.14 2.30 -7.77
N SER A 111 -10.14 1.37 -6.82
CA SER A 111 -10.25 1.61 -5.39
C SER A 111 -9.43 0.57 -4.63
N VAL A 112 -8.69 1.05 -3.64
CA VAL A 112 -8.02 0.21 -2.64
C VAL A 112 -8.30 0.86 -1.30
N ASP A 113 -9.32 0.39 -0.61
CA ASP A 113 -9.71 0.87 0.71
C ASP A 113 -9.94 -0.30 1.69
N ASP A 114 -10.31 0.01 2.92
CA ASP A 114 -10.40 -0.96 4.00
C ASP A 114 -11.44 -2.06 3.77
N ARG A 115 -12.43 -1.80 2.90
CA ARG A 115 -13.52 -2.74 2.59
C ARG A 115 -13.60 -3.12 1.13
N THR A 116 -12.98 -2.35 0.23
CA THR A 116 -13.17 -2.51 -1.20
C THR A 116 -11.83 -2.55 -1.93
N VAL A 117 -11.63 -3.60 -2.70
CA VAL A 117 -10.59 -3.67 -3.72
C VAL A 117 -11.30 -3.77 -5.07
N ARG A 118 -11.21 -2.70 -5.87
CA ARG A 118 -11.71 -2.67 -7.24
C ARG A 118 -10.56 -2.46 -8.20
N LEU A 119 -10.40 -3.42 -9.06
CA LEU A 119 -9.36 -3.45 -10.08
C LEU A 119 -10.00 -3.34 -11.47
N ARG A 120 -9.27 -2.76 -12.41
CA ARG A 120 -9.65 -2.74 -13.81
C ARG A 120 -8.53 -3.32 -14.64
N LEU A 121 -8.79 -4.48 -15.21
CA LEU A 121 -7.88 -5.19 -16.10
C LEU A 121 -8.33 -4.95 -17.53
N THR A 122 -7.57 -4.16 -18.29
CA THR A 122 -7.94 -3.79 -19.66
C THR A 122 -7.16 -4.55 -20.74
N ALA A 123 -6.06 -5.19 -20.37
CA ALA A 123 -5.28 -6.08 -21.25
C ALA A 123 -4.41 -7.02 -20.42
N GLY A 124 -4.04 -8.16 -20.98
CA GLY A 124 -3.08 -9.10 -20.40
C GLY A 124 -3.69 -10.13 -19.48
N SER A 125 -2.89 -10.65 -18.56
CA SER A 125 -3.23 -11.79 -17.72
C SER A 125 -2.93 -11.52 -16.25
N MET A 126 -3.83 -11.96 -15.37
CA MET A 126 -3.70 -11.81 -13.93
C MET A 126 -4.17 -13.07 -13.21
N SER A 127 -3.31 -13.65 -12.37
CA SER A 127 -3.70 -14.66 -11.37
C SER A 127 -3.92 -13.96 -10.03
N VAL A 128 -4.97 -14.30 -9.32
CA VAL A 128 -5.33 -13.76 -8.00
C VAL A 128 -5.37 -14.88 -6.98
N ARG A 129 -4.58 -14.78 -5.93
CA ARG A 129 -4.72 -15.57 -4.71
C ARG A 129 -5.35 -14.70 -3.64
N LEU A 130 -6.59 -15.00 -3.26
CA LEU A 130 -7.30 -14.35 -2.17
C LEU A 130 -7.30 -15.28 -0.96
N ARG A 131 -6.54 -14.92 0.11
CA ARG A 131 -6.39 -15.79 1.30
C ARG A 131 -7.52 -15.63 2.28
N GLN A 132 -8.09 -14.45 2.36
CA GLN A 132 -9.20 -14.10 3.23
C GLN A 132 -10.07 -13.05 2.56
N LEU A 133 -11.36 -13.17 2.74
CA LEU A 133 -12.36 -12.17 2.35
C LEU A 133 -13.37 -12.10 3.50
N ASP A 134 -13.45 -10.96 4.15
CA ASP A 134 -14.41 -10.75 5.23
C ASP A 134 -15.81 -10.46 4.65
N ASN A 135 -16.87 -10.71 5.44
CA ASN A 135 -18.25 -10.60 4.94
C ASN A 135 -18.66 -9.19 4.49
N ASP A 136 -17.95 -8.17 4.95
CA ASP A 136 -18.18 -6.76 4.61
C ASP A 136 -17.18 -6.22 3.58
N GLU A 137 -16.36 -7.11 3.00
CA GLU A 137 -15.41 -6.78 1.96
C GLU A 137 -15.93 -7.11 0.57
N VAL A 138 -15.50 -6.30 -0.39
CA VAL A 138 -15.76 -6.49 -1.81
C VAL A 138 -14.42 -6.57 -2.56
N PHE A 139 -14.23 -7.64 -3.31
CA PHE A 139 -13.12 -7.78 -4.25
C PHE A 139 -13.68 -7.92 -5.66
N ASN A 140 -13.41 -6.95 -6.50
CA ASN A 140 -14.02 -6.84 -7.81
C ASN A 140 -12.99 -6.56 -8.91
N VAL A 141 -13.18 -7.19 -10.08
CA VAL A 141 -12.35 -7.01 -11.28
C VAL A 141 -13.22 -6.63 -12.46
N GLU A 142 -13.08 -5.38 -12.91
CA GLU A 142 -13.72 -4.84 -14.11
C GLU A 142 -12.89 -5.20 -15.35
N THR A 143 -13.53 -5.64 -16.42
CA THR A 143 -12.91 -5.91 -17.72
C THR A 143 -13.72 -5.28 -18.87
N PRO A 144 -13.19 -5.18 -20.09
CA PRO A 144 -13.96 -4.69 -21.24
C PRO A 144 -15.19 -5.52 -21.58
N ALA A 145 -15.22 -6.81 -21.21
CA ALA A 145 -16.32 -7.72 -21.56
C ALA A 145 -17.27 -8.02 -20.38
N GLY A 146 -16.87 -7.72 -19.16
CA GLY A 146 -17.68 -8.04 -17.98
C GLY A 146 -17.02 -7.60 -16.68
N ASP A 147 -17.77 -7.72 -15.61
CA ASP A 147 -17.42 -7.44 -14.25
C ASP A 147 -17.43 -8.73 -13.42
N VAL A 148 -16.46 -8.93 -12.56
CA VAL A 148 -16.31 -10.16 -11.77
C VAL A 148 -16.08 -9.83 -10.31
N GLU A 149 -17.01 -10.27 -9.48
CA GLU A 149 -16.92 -10.18 -8.01
C GLU A 149 -16.41 -11.52 -7.45
N LEU A 150 -15.33 -11.51 -6.69
CA LEU A 150 -14.84 -12.68 -5.95
C LEU A 150 -15.64 -12.80 -4.66
N LEU A 151 -16.18 -13.98 -4.39
CA LEU A 151 -17.11 -14.21 -3.29
C LEU A 151 -16.49 -14.95 -2.11
N ASP A 152 -15.38 -15.64 -2.33
CA ASP A 152 -14.69 -16.42 -1.31
C ASP A 152 -13.17 -16.25 -1.39
N ALA A 153 -12.46 -16.62 -0.35
CA ALA A 153 -11.05 -16.93 -0.44
C ALA A 153 -10.80 -18.03 -1.48
N GLY A 154 -9.76 -17.88 -2.32
CA GLY A 154 -9.54 -18.84 -3.40
C GLY A 154 -8.47 -18.42 -4.40
N GLY A 155 -8.39 -19.15 -5.48
CA GLY A 155 -7.51 -18.91 -6.61
C GLY A 155 -8.30 -18.61 -7.88
N TYR A 156 -7.95 -17.54 -8.57
CA TYR A 156 -8.68 -17.03 -9.73
C TYR A 156 -7.70 -16.63 -10.83
N ARG A 157 -8.13 -16.76 -12.09
CA ARG A 157 -7.37 -16.34 -13.25
C ARG A 157 -8.22 -15.45 -14.14
N PHE A 158 -7.61 -14.39 -14.64
CA PHE A 158 -8.20 -13.44 -15.59
C PHE A 158 -7.31 -13.33 -16.80
N ASP A 159 -7.88 -13.39 -17.99
CA ASP A 159 -7.22 -13.15 -19.26
C ASP A 159 -8.06 -12.18 -20.09
N VAL A 160 -7.48 -11.06 -20.51
CA VAL A 160 -8.16 -10.01 -21.29
C VAL A 160 -7.40 -9.81 -22.59
N ALA A 161 -8.10 -9.95 -23.70
CA ALA A 161 -7.52 -9.78 -25.02
C ALA A 161 -7.17 -8.31 -25.30
N ASP A 162 -6.02 -8.06 -25.97
CA ASP A 162 -5.51 -6.72 -26.22
C ASP A 162 -6.41 -5.86 -27.12
N ARG A 163 -7.11 -6.47 -28.06
CA ARG A 163 -7.86 -5.76 -29.12
C ARG A 163 -9.33 -6.07 -29.14
N ASP A 164 -9.70 -7.26 -28.72
CA ASP A 164 -11.08 -7.72 -28.70
C ASP A 164 -11.69 -7.42 -27.33
N GLU A 165 -12.97 -7.08 -27.28
CA GLU A 165 -13.71 -6.99 -26.03
C GLU A 165 -14.05 -8.40 -25.51
N ARG A 166 -13.01 -9.18 -25.25
CA ARG A 166 -13.08 -10.55 -24.74
C ARG A 166 -12.30 -10.66 -23.45
N ALA A 167 -12.92 -11.25 -22.46
CA ALA A 167 -12.31 -11.56 -21.19
C ALA A 167 -12.70 -12.96 -20.74
N ARG A 168 -11.73 -13.69 -20.19
CA ARG A 168 -11.95 -14.99 -19.56
C ARG A 168 -11.66 -14.86 -18.07
N VAL A 169 -12.54 -15.41 -17.24
CA VAL A 169 -12.30 -15.67 -15.82
C VAL A 169 -12.37 -17.16 -15.56
N ALA A 170 -11.39 -17.73 -14.87
CA ALA A 170 -11.41 -19.10 -14.38
C ALA A 170 -11.28 -19.12 -12.86
N VAL A 171 -12.01 -20.01 -12.21
CA VAL A 171 -12.01 -20.22 -10.76
C VAL A 171 -11.31 -21.54 -10.48
N TRP A 172 -10.08 -21.49 -9.97
CA TRP A 172 -9.35 -22.68 -9.53
C TRP A 172 -9.86 -23.19 -8.18
N SER A 173 -10.20 -22.25 -7.29
CA SER A 173 -10.82 -22.54 -5.99
C SER A 173 -11.63 -21.33 -5.53
N GLY A 174 -12.63 -21.55 -4.68
CA GLY A 174 -13.57 -20.50 -4.23
C GLY A 174 -14.76 -20.37 -5.18
N ARG A 175 -15.40 -19.19 -5.18
CA ARG A 175 -16.53 -18.83 -6.03
C ARG A 175 -16.38 -17.40 -6.53
N ALA A 176 -16.88 -17.16 -7.73
CA ALA A 176 -16.96 -15.81 -8.31
C ALA A 176 -18.31 -15.58 -8.97
N ARG A 177 -18.74 -14.34 -9.06
CA ARG A 177 -19.90 -13.91 -9.83
C ARG A 177 -19.43 -13.12 -11.03
N ALA A 178 -19.56 -13.68 -12.22
CA ALA A 178 -19.30 -13.00 -13.48
C ALA A 178 -20.58 -12.32 -13.99
N GLN A 179 -20.47 -11.05 -14.36
CA GLN A 179 -21.57 -10.24 -14.92
C GLN A 179 -21.14 -9.67 -16.27
N GLY A 180 -21.93 -9.94 -17.32
CA GLY A 180 -21.66 -9.45 -18.66
C GLY A 180 -22.87 -9.71 -19.57
N ALA A 181 -23.02 -8.94 -20.64
CA ALA A 181 -24.12 -9.11 -21.62
C ALA A 181 -25.53 -9.13 -20.98
N GLY A 182 -25.74 -8.40 -19.88
CA GLY A 182 -27.00 -8.37 -19.14
C GLY A 182 -27.32 -9.66 -18.36
N ARG A 183 -26.34 -10.54 -18.18
CA ARG A 183 -26.46 -11.80 -17.43
C ARG A 183 -25.49 -11.80 -16.26
N ALA A 184 -25.86 -12.52 -15.20
CA ALA A 184 -24.99 -12.82 -14.08
C ALA A 184 -24.90 -14.35 -13.93
N GLN A 185 -23.67 -14.86 -13.79
CA GLN A 185 -23.38 -16.27 -13.63
C GLN A 185 -22.52 -16.50 -12.40
N LEU A 186 -22.92 -17.45 -11.55
CA LEU A 186 -22.09 -17.93 -10.46
C LEU A 186 -21.12 -18.97 -11.00
N LEU A 187 -19.83 -18.78 -10.76
CA LEU A 187 -18.76 -19.70 -11.07
C LEU A 187 -18.31 -20.40 -9.79
N GLN A 188 -18.16 -21.70 -9.86
CA GLN A 188 -17.60 -22.52 -8.80
C GLN A 188 -16.18 -22.99 -9.16
N SER A 189 -15.54 -23.69 -8.22
CA SER A 189 -14.22 -24.29 -8.48
C SER A 189 -14.24 -25.15 -9.75
N ASP A 190 -13.17 -25.07 -10.55
CA ASP A 190 -12.96 -25.73 -11.83
C ASP A 190 -13.87 -25.23 -12.98
N GLU A 191 -14.59 -24.13 -12.78
CA GLU A 191 -15.40 -23.50 -13.83
C GLU A 191 -14.74 -22.23 -14.36
N SER A 192 -15.08 -21.87 -15.60
CA SER A 192 -14.69 -20.60 -16.22
C SER A 192 -15.84 -20.01 -17.04
N ALA A 193 -15.81 -18.67 -17.19
CA ALA A 193 -16.65 -17.96 -18.11
C ALA A 193 -15.78 -17.20 -19.13
N GLU A 194 -16.09 -17.32 -20.39
CA GLU A 194 -15.61 -16.46 -21.46
C GLU A 194 -16.69 -15.43 -21.76
N MET A 195 -16.35 -14.16 -21.59
CA MET A 195 -17.24 -13.01 -21.75
C MET A 195 -16.87 -12.25 -23.01
N PHE A 196 -17.87 -11.82 -23.74
CA PHE A 196 -17.75 -11.08 -25.00
C PHE A 196 -18.48 -9.74 -24.85
N GLY A 197 -17.81 -8.67 -25.21
CA GLY A 197 -18.41 -7.32 -25.29
C GLY A 197 -18.74 -6.94 -26.73
N GLY A 198 -18.82 -5.62 -27.01
CA GLY A 198 -19.03 -5.07 -28.34
C GLY A 198 -20.40 -5.38 -28.95
N ASP A 199 -20.41 -5.59 -30.27
CA ASP A 199 -21.65 -5.74 -31.06
C ASP A 199 -22.43 -7.03 -30.79
N GLN A 200 -21.77 -8.06 -30.29
CA GLN A 200 -22.39 -9.35 -29.95
C GLN A 200 -22.02 -9.78 -28.52
N PRO A 201 -22.58 -9.07 -27.53
CA PRO A 201 -22.28 -9.38 -26.15
C PRO A 201 -22.81 -10.77 -25.77
N GLY A 202 -21.98 -11.56 -25.07
CA GLY A 202 -22.30 -12.93 -24.69
C GLY A 202 -21.49 -13.40 -23.49
N MET A 203 -21.89 -14.59 -22.99
CA MET A 203 -21.14 -15.31 -21.96
C MET A 203 -21.28 -16.78 -22.20
N GLU A 204 -20.16 -17.49 -22.29
CA GLU A 204 -20.07 -18.92 -22.44
C GLU A 204 -19.37 -19.56 -21.25
N MET A 205 -19.92 -20.67 -20.77
CA MET A 205 -19.38 -21.42 -19.65
C MET A 205 -18.52 -22.57 -20.14
N ALA A 206 -17.41 -22.80 -19.47
CA ALA A 206 -16.50 -23.91 -19.73
C ALA A 206 -15.83 -24.39 -18.43
N SER A 207 -15.01 -25.44 -18.52
CA SER A 207 -14.11 -25.81 -17.43
C SER A 207 -12.97 -24.78 -17.28
N ALA A 208 -12.34 -24.72 -16.11
CA ALA A 208 -11.21 -23.83 -15.86
C ALA A 208 -10.02 -24.07 -16.80
N GLY A 209 -9.89 -25.27 -17.36
CA GLY A 209 -8.87 -25.61 -18.33
C GLY A 209 -7.55 -26.07 -17.69
N SER A 210 -6.46 -25.98 -18.45
CA SER A 210 -5.12 -26.36 -17.98
C SER A 210 -4.33 -25.13 -17.54
N THR A 211 -3.43 -25.32 -16.59
CA THR A 211 -2.50 -24.30 -16.11
C THR A 211 -1.42 -23.99 -17.16
N ASP A 212 -1.02 -22.71 -17.20
CA ASP A 212 0.06 -22.22 -18.06
C ASP A 212 1.32 -21.82 -17.24
N SER A 213 2.27 -21.17 -17.90
CA SER A 213 3.52 -20.72 -17.25
C SER A 213 3.30 -19.68 -16.15
N LEU A 214 2.28 -18.82 -16.28
CA LEU A 214 1.93 -17.84 -15.25
C LEU A 214 1.33 -18.54 -14.03
N ASP A 215 0.46 -19.53 -14.23
CA ASP A 215 -0.13 -20.32 -13.16
C ASP A 215 0.93 -21.14 -12.39
N LEU A 216 1.85 -21.82 -13.11
CA LEU A 216 2.94 -22.56 -12.48
C LEU A 216 3.87 -21.64 -11.67
N TRP A 217 4.15 -20.45 -12.19
CA TRP A 217 4.90 -19.45 -11.43
C TRP A 217 4.12 -18.97 -10.20
N ALA A 218 2.82 -18.68 -10.35
CA ALA A 218 1.94 -18.29 -9.26
C ALA A 218 1.93 -19.34 -8.14
N GLU A 219 1.76 -20.62 -8.48
CA GLU A 219 1.82 -21.72 -7.52
C GLU A 219 3.16 -21.81 -6.78
N SER A 220 4.27 -21.59 -7.49
CA SER A 220 5.60 -21.62 -6.86
C SER A 220 5.77 -20.50 -5.83
N ARG A 221 5.21 -19.33 -6.11
CA ARG A 221 5.19 -18.17 -5.21
C ARG A 221 4.24 -18.40 -4.04
N ASP A 222 3.07 -19.00 -4.30
CA ASP A 222 2.10 -19.37 -3.25
C ASP A 222 2.71 -20.32 -2.22
N ARG A 223 3.42 -21.37 -2.67
CA ARG A 223 4.11 -22.30 -1.76
C ARG A 223 5.13 -21.58 -0.89
N ARG A 224 5.97 -20.69 -1.48
CA ARG A 224 6.94 -19.91 -0.70
C ARG A 224 6.27 -19.07 0.38
N GLU A 225 5.16 -18.42 0.05
CA GLU A 225 4.41 -17.60 1.00
C GLU A 225 3.68 -18.45 2.05
N ASP A 226 3.14 -19.62 1.66
CA ASP A 226 2.49 -20.55 2.60
C ASP A 226 3.48 -21.12 3.63
N GLU A 227 4.72 -21.33 3.23
CA GLU A 227 5.84 -21.82 4.04
C GLU A 227 6.54 -20.73 4.86
N SER A 228 6.10 -19.46 4.74
CA SER A 228 6.73 -18.35 5.43
C SER A 228 6.73 -18.51 6.94
N ARG A 229 7.93 -18.45 7.54
CA ARG A 229 8.14 -18.47 9.00
C ARG A 229 7.63 -17.20 9.65
N SER A 230 7.75 -16.08 8.96
CA SER A 230 7.30 -14.77 9.44
C SER A 230 5.81 -14.71 9.69
N ALA A 231 5.01 -15.53 8.99
CA ALA A 231 3.57 -15.64 9.20
C ALA A 231 3.16 -16.14 10.62
N GLN A 232 4.12 -16.66 11.42
CA GLN A 232 3.89 -17.02 12.81
C GLN A 232 3.93 -15.80 13.74
N TYR A 233 4.63 -14.75 13.33
CA TYR A 233 4.94 -13.56 14.14
C TYR A 233 4.24 -12.30 13.64
N VAL A 234 3.75 -12.31 12.39
CA VAL A 234 3.17 -11.15 11.70
C VAL A 234 1.81 -11.54 11.13
N SER A 235 0.84 -10.63 11.18
CA SER A 235 -0.42 -10.82 10.46
C SER A 235 -0.15 -10.93 8.95
N ARG A 236 -0.85 -11.83 8.27
CA ARG A 236 -0.78 -11.98 6.81
C ARG A 236 -1.34 -10.80 6.03
N ASP A 237 -2.03 -9.86 6.71
CA ASP A 237 -2.46 -8.58 6.15
C ASP A 237 -1.36 -7.51 6.15
N VAL A 238 -0.23 -7.74 6.83
CA VAL A 238 0.96 -6.88 6.73
C VAL A 238 1.64 -7.13 5.40
N VAL A 239 1.52 -6.20 4.49
CA VAL A 239 2.12 -6.32 3.15
C VAL A 239 3.64 -6.41 3.25
N GLY A 240 4.24 -7.44 2.64
CA GLY A 240 5.69 -7.64 2.59
C GLY A 240 6.29 -8.45 3.75
N TYR A 241 5.47 -9.08 4.60
CA TYR A 241 5.96 -9.90 5.72
C TYR A 241 6.78 -11.12 5.25
N GLU A 242 6.45 -11.68 4.11
CA GLU A 242 7.08 -12.87 3.53
C GLU A 242 8.52 -12.62 3.08
N GLU A 243 8.89 -11.37 2.78
CA GLU A 243 10.25 -11.03 2.40
C GLU A 243 11.21 -11.09 3.60
N LEU A 244 10.71 -10.94 4.82
CA LEU A 244 11.52 -10.99 6.03
C LEU A 244 12.28 -12.31 6.18
N ASP A 245 11.72 -13.43 5.70
CA ASP A 245 12.29 -14.77 5.81
C ASP A 245 13.64 -14.94 5.12
N GLY A 246 13.88 -14.17 4.05
CA GLY A 246 15.11 -14.23 3.27
C GLY A 246 16.22 -13.28 3.75
N TYR A 247 15.93 -12.37 4.69
CA TYR A 247 16.81 -11.25 4.98
C TYR A 247 17.08 -11.03 6.46
N GLY A 248 16.53 -11.86 7.35
CA GLY A 248 16.78 -11.76 8.78
C GLY A 248 16.25 -12.93 9.58
N ASP A 249 16.48 -12.87 10.88
CA ASP A 249 16.05 -13.91 11.81
C ASP A 249 15.09 -13.36 12.86
N TRP A 250 14.17 -14.22 13.28
CA TRP A 250 13.30 -13.99 14.43
C TRP A 250 14.00 -14.41 15.71
N VAL A 251 14.02 -13.51 16.68
CA VAL A 251 14.55 -13.75 18.02
C VAL A 251 13.50 -13.42 19.07
N VAL A 252 13.55 -14.09 20.21
CA VAL A 252 12.71 -13.75 21.36
C VAL A 252 13.51 -12.83 22.27
N ASP A 253 13.05 -11.59 22.38
CA ASP A 253 13.62 -10.59 23.26
C ASP A 253 12.81 -10.54 24.57
N PRO A 254 13.45 -10.50 25.75
CA PRO A 254 12.74 -10.51 27.04
C PRO A 254 11.90 -9.27 27.30
N ILE A 255 12.17 -8.16 26.61
CA ILE A 255 11.44 -6.88 26.78
C ILE A 255 10.40 -6.70 25.67
N TYR A 256 10.79 -7.01 24.42
CA TYR A 256 10.01 -6.70 23.23
C TYR A 256 9.25 -7.89 22.64
N GLY A 257 9.42 -9.10 23.18
CA GLY A 257 8.82 -10.30 22.65
C GLY A 257 9.50 -10.78 21.36
N SER A 258 8.71 -11.18 20.35
CA SER A 258 9.25 -11.61 19.07
C SER A 258 9.74 -10.41 18.26
N VAL A 259 11.02 -10.41 17.92
CA VAL A 259 11.69 -9.32 17.18
C VAL A 259 12.39 -9.91 15.96
N TRP A 260 12.17 -9.30 14.80
CA TRP A 260 12.91 -9.63 13.59
C TRP A 260 14.20 -8.80 13.50
N VAL A 261 15.32 -9.43 13.22
CA VAL A 261 16.64 -8.80 13.15
C VAL A 261 17.18 -8.90 11.74
N PRO A 262 17.37 -7.76 11.03
CA PRO A 262 17.90 -7.78 9.67
C PRO A 262 19.35 -8.31 9.66
N GLN A 263 19.67 -9.10 8.64
CA GLN A 263 21.03 -9.61 8.39
C GLN A 263 21.66 -8.91 7.19
N HIS A 264 22.99 -8.98 7.11
CA HIS A 264 23.77 -8.46 5.98
C HIS A 264 23.55 -6.98 5.68
N VAL A 265 23.23 -6.18 6.70
CA VAL A 265 23.14 -4.72 6.60
C VAL A 265 24.50 -4.06 6.77
N ALA A 266 24.67 -2.85 6.22
CA ALA A 266 25.90 -2.08 6.38
C ALA A 266 26.17 -1.74 7.86
N SER A 267 27.44 -1.57 8.24
CA SER A 267 27.83 -1.29 9.64
C SER A 267 27.25 0.03 10.19
N ASP A 268 26.91 0.97 9.29
CA ASP A 268 26.28 2.25 9.62
C ASP A 268 24.79 2.25 9.30
N TRP A 269 24.20 1.07 9.09
CA TRP A 269 22.79 0.93 8.81
C TRP A 269 21.91 1.34 10.02
N ALA A 270 20.85 2.04 9.75
CA ALA A 270 19.75 2.26 10.68
C ALA A 270 18.43 2.31 9.90
N PRO A 271 17.29 2.11 10.53
CA PRO A 271 15.99 2.25 9.88
C PRO A 271 15.81 3.61 9.23
N PHE A 272 15.09 3.67 8.11
CA PHE A 272 14.80 4.89 7.35
C PHE A 272 16.06 5.64 6.88
N ARG A 273 17.12 4.91 6.50
CA ARG A 273 18.39 5.48 6.06
C ARG A 273 18.75 5.18 4.62
N PHE A 274 18.41 4.01 4.13
CA PHE A 274 18.71 3.56 2.77
C PHE A 274 17.42 3.44 1.97
N GLY A 275 17.06 4.51 1.32
CA GLY A 275 15.82 4.73 0.60
C GLY A 275 15.67 6.20 0.25
N TYR A 276 14.46 6.64 0.04
CA TYR A 276 14.14 8.01 -0.29
C TYR A 276 12.72 8.39 0.14
N TRP A 277 12.45 9.69 0.21
CA TRP A 277 11.11 10.23 0.47
C TRP A 277 10.41 10.53 -0.84
N SER A 278 9.14 10.19 -0.95
CA SER A 278 8.28 10.53 -2.08
C SER A 278 6.93 11.02 -1.58
N TRP A 279 6.30 11.92 -2.37
CA TRP A 279 4.95 12.37 -2.07
C TRP A 279 3.93 11.42 -2.68
N ILE A 280 3.12 10.78 -1.84
CA ILE A 280 2.10 9.81 -2.24
C ILE A 280 0.77 10.19 -1.60
N GLY A 281 -0.24 10.54 -2.42
CA GLY A 281 -1.59 10.75 -1.92
C GLY A 281 -2.21 9.42 -1.44
N PRO A 282 -3.05 9.47 -0.40
CA PRO A 282 -3.49 10.65 0.36
C PRO A 282 -2.56 11.03 1.53
N TRP A 283 -1.51 10.25 1.80
CA TRP A 283 -0.70 10.37 3.04
C TRP A 283 0.36 11.46 3.01
N GLY A 284 0.79 11.90 1.82
CA GLY A 284 1.87 12.87 1.69
C GLY A 284 3.26 12.21 1.71
N TRP A 285 4.20 12.76 2.49
CA TRP A 285 5.56 12.27 2.54
C TRP A 285 5.62 10.83 3.05
N THR A 286 6.07 9.95 2.18
CA THR A 286 6.12 8.51 2.36
C THR A 286 7.53 8.02 2.15
N TRP A 287 8.02 7.15 3.03
CA TRP A 287 9.32 6.51 2.90
C TRP A 287 9.24 5.34 1.92
N ILE A 288 10.20 5.25 1.01
CA ILE A 288 10.39 4.10 0.12
C ILE A 288 11.77 3.54 0.38
N ASP A 289 11.82 2.34 0.95
CA ASP A 289 13.07 1.68 1.31
C ASP A 289 13.70 0.97 0.12
N ASP A 290 15.05 1.02 0.01
CA ASP A 290 15.79 0.36 -1.07
C ASP A 290 15.89 -1.17 -0.87
N ALA A 291 15.75 -1.66 0.37
CA ALA A 291 15.83 -3.07 0.68
C ALA A 291 14.53 -3.80 0.31
N PRO A 292 14.57 -4.99 -0.32
CA PRO A 292 13.36 -5.73 -0.69
C PRO A 292 12.42 -6.00 0.49
N TRP A 293 12.97 -6.20 1.68
CA TRP A 293 12.23 -6.46 2.91
C TRP A 293 11.77 -5.20 3.63
N GLY A 294 12.18 -4.00 3.19
CA GLY A 294 12.02 -2.76 3.94
C GLY A 294 10.58 -2.27 4.08
N PHE A 295 9.65 -2.76 3.25
CA PHE A 295 8.26 -2.28 3.29
C PHE A 295 7.57 -2.56 4.63
N ALA A 296 7.51 -3.83 5.04
CA ALA A 296 6.83 -4.19 6.29
C ALA A 296 7.40 -3.46 7.51
N PRO A 297 8.73 -3.45 7.77
CA PRO A 297 9.28 -2.79 8.96
C PRO A 297 9.24 -1.26 8.96
N CYS A 298 9.09 -0.63 7.79
CA CYS A 298 8.99 0.83 7.71
C CYS A 298 7.55 1.35 7.82
N HIS A 299 6.57 0.51 7.51
CA HIS A 299 5.17 0.94 7.46
C HIS A 299 4.28 0.31 8.54
N TYR A 300 4.79 -0.71 9.25
CA TYR A 300 4.07 -1.41 10.31
C TYR A 300 4.98 -1.66 11.52
N GLY A 301 4.40 -1.93 12.68
CA GLY A 301 5.13 -2.21 13.90
C GLY A 301 6.01 -1.06 14.38
N ARG A 302 7.09 -1.39 15.10
CA ARG A 302 8.05 -0.41 15.65
C ARG A 302 9.47 -0.97 15.58
N TRP A 303 10.45 -0.08 15.40
CA TRP A 303 11.83 -0.43 15.55
C TRP A 303 12.25 -0.42 17.02
N VAL A 304 13.20 -1.26 17.38
CA VAL A 304 13.82 -1.33 18.72
C VAL A 304 15.32 -1.38 18.58
N HIS A 305 16.03 -0.67 19.44
CA HIS A 305 17.49 -0.74 19.50
C HIS A 305 17.89 -1.59 20.70
N ARG A 306 18.37 -2.80 20.41
CA ARG A 306 18.84 -3.78 21.38
C ARG A 306 20.36 -3.67 21.55
N ARG A 307 20.91 -4.38 22.52
CA ARG A 307 22.37 -4.42 22.74
C ARG A 307 23.13 -4.88 21.50
N GLU A 308 22.54 -5.83 20.75
CA GLU A 308 23.12 -6.44 19.55
C GLU A 308 22.83 -5.64 18.27
N GLY A 309 22.09 -4.52 18.35
CA GLY A 309 21.72 -3.67 17.23
C GLY A 309 20.20 -3.59 17.01
N TRP A 310 19.84 -3.12 15.83
CA TRP A 310 18.45 -2.89 15.46
C TRP A 310 17.65 -4.18 15.31
N GLY A 311 16.40 -4.13 15.75
CA GLY A 311 15.39 -5.15 15.50
C GLY A 311 14.02 -4.50 15.28
N TRP A 312 13.14 -5.23 14.64
CA TRP A 312 11.77 -4.79 14.38
C TRP A 312 10.77 -5.63 15.17
N ALA A 313 9.94 -4.97 15.97
CA ALA A 313 8.85 -5.57 16.72
C ALA A 313 7.54 -5.35 15.93
N PRO A 314 6.88 -6.41 15.44
CA PRO A 314 5.61 -6.28 14.73
C PRO A 314 4.49 -5.85 15.68
N GLY A 315 3.39 -5.39 15.13
CA GLY A 315 2.15 -5.24 15.87
C GLY A 315 1.50 -6.59 16.22
N PRO A 316 0.33 -6.59 16.87
CA PRO A 316 -0.40 -7.81 17.21
C PRO A 316 -0.70 -8.67 15.98
N VAL A 317 -0.48 -9.98 16.08
CA VAL A 317 -0.72 -10.93 14.98
C VAL A 317 -2.22 -11.12 14.69
N ARG A 318 -3.07 -10.91 15.70
CA ARG A 318 -4.52 -11.18 15.63
C ARG A 318 -5.31 -10.05 16.25
N GLY A 319 -6.56 -9.91 15.82
CA GLY A 319 -7.56 -9.06 16.46
C GLY A 319 -7.80 -7.71 15.80
N LEU A 320 -6.80 -7.14 15.13
CA LEU A 320 -6.95 -5.89 14.37
C LEU A 320 -6.29 -6.06 13.00
N ARG A 321 -6.92 -5.51 11.98
CA ARG A 321 -6.29 -5.38 10.66
C ARG A 321 -5.16 -4.35 10.77
N PRO A 322 -3.94 -4.66 10.30
CA PRO A 322 -2.84 -3.71 10.31
C PRO A 322 -3.15 -2.48 9.45
N VAL A 323 -2.96 -1.30 10.03
CA VAL A 323 -3.13 -0.03 9.34
C VAL A 323 -1.77 0.44 8.84
N PHE A 324 -1.68 0.70 7.55
CA PHE A 324 -0.49 1.25 6.90
C PHE A 324 -0.19 2.65 7.41
N ALA A 325 1.11 2.92 7.65
CA ALA A 325 1.62 4.26 7.93
C ALA A 325 2.69 4.64 6.89
N PRO A 326 2.68 5.87 6.34
CA PRO A 326 3.62 6.28 5.28
C PRO A 326 5.08 6.28 5.74
N ALA A 327 5.33 6.54 7.03
CA ALA A 327 6.61 6.38 7.69
C ALA A 327 6.42 6.47 9.21
N LEU A 328 6.98 5.52 9.95
CA LEU A 328 6.90 5.46 11.40
C LEU A 328 8.11 6.15 12.04
N VAL A 329 8.14 7.49 11.90
CA VAL A 329 9.25 8.36 12.36
C VAL A 329 8.73 9.55 13.15
N ALA A 330 9.60 10.11 13.99
CA ALA A 330 9.46 11.46 14.54
C ALA A 330 10.48 12.38 13.85
N TRP A 331 10.12 13.66 13.68
CA TRP A 331 10.91 14.65 12.97
C TRP A 331 11.85 15.39 13.94
N VAL A 332 13.11 15.53 13.55
CA VAL A 332 14.17 16.18 14.33
C VAL A 332 14.51 17.53 13.74
N GLY A 333 14.56 18.56 14.60
CA GLY A 333 14.73 19.95 14.18
C GLY A 333 13.39 20.67 14.14
N GLY A 334 13.27 21.83 14.78
CA GLY A 334 12.00 22.53 14.96
C GLY A 334 11.26 22.85 13.66
N ARG A 335 10.02 23.29 13.80
CA ARG A 335 9.19 23.76 12.68
C ARG A 335 9.94 24.81 11.88
N PRO A 336 9.93 24.74 10.54
CA PRO A 336 10.69 25.64 9.66
C PRO A 336 10.39 27.13 9.87
N ASP A 337 9.20 27.46 10.36
CA ASP A 337 8.74 28.82 10.63
C ASP A 337 9.52 29.57 11.74
N ARG A 338 10.17 28.82 12.65
CA ARG A 338 10.96 29.43 13.76
C ARG A 338 12.45 29.62 13.45
N TYR A 339 12.96 29.08 12.34
CA TYR A 339 14.37 29.10 11.96
C TYR A 339 14.68 29.88 10.67
N ALA A 340 13.78 30.75 10.24
CA ALA A 340 13.95 31.55 9.02
C ALA A 340 15.23 32.43 8.99
N ASP A 341 16.00 32.51 10.07
CA ASP A 341 17.14 33.39 10.20
C ASP A 341 18.50 32.67 10.29
N SER A 342 18.57 31.34 10.13
CA SER A 342 19.88 30.67 10.13
C SER A 342 20.44 30.54 8.72
N ARG A 343 21.65 31.06 8.52
CA ARG A 343 22.47 30.94 7.29
C ARG A 343 22.84 29.52 6.91
N GLN A 344 22.24 28.52 7.56
CA GLN A 344 22.39 27.11 7.23
C GLN A 344 21.23 26.69 6.30
N ALA A 345 21.54 26.00 5.21
CA ALA A 345 20.54 25.43 4.31
C ALA A 345 19.54 24.60 5.12
N PRO A 346 18.22 24.75 4.91
CA PRO A 346 17.21 24.05 5.67
C PRO A 346 17.46 22.53 5.59
N ARG A 347 17.61 21.93 6.77
CA ARG A 347 17.85 20.49 6.95
C ARG A 347 16.55 19.82 7.34
N VAL A 348 16.39 18.56 6.98
CA VAL A 348 15.29 17.70 7.42
C VAL A 348 15.90 16.50 8.12
N GLY A 349 15.48 16.28 9.36
CA GLY A 349 15.94 15.16 10.15
C GLY A 349 14.78 14.32 10.66
N TRP A 350 15.03 13.04 10.90
CA TRP A 350 14.06 12.13 11.49
C TRP A 350 14.74 11.01 12.29
N VAL A 351 13.96 10.41 13.17
CA VAL A 351 14.35 9.26 13.98
C VAL A 351 13.24 8.21 13.95
N PRO A 352 13.55 6.89 13.90
CA PRO A 352 12.53 5.85 13.94
C PRO A 352 11.74 5.91 15.25
N LEU A 353 10.41 5.73 15.19
CA LEU A 353 9.60 5.53 16.39
C LEU A 353 10.00 4.24 17.10
N GLY A 354 10.13 4.30 18.41
CA GLY A 354 10.48 3.21 19.31
C GLY A 354 9.28 2.38 19.74
N TYR A 355 9.58 1.30 20.48
CA TYR A 355 8.58 0.38 21.00
C TYR A 355 7.52 1.12 21.81
N ASN A 356 6.27 0.91 21.43
CA ASN A 356 5.10 1.56 22.04
C ASN A 356 5.04 3.10 21.94
N GLU A 357 5.89 3.75 21.16
CA GLU A 357 5.69 5.16 20.82
C GLU A 357 4.54 5.34 19.85
N VAL A 358 3.70 6.34 20.10
CA VAL A 358 2.51 6.56 19.26
C VAL A 358 2.89 7.27 17.96
N TYR A 359 2.23 6.87 16.90
CA TYR A 359 2.34 7.50 15.59
C TYR A 359 1.25 8.57 15.45
N ARG A 360 1.63 9.77 15.06
CA ARG A 360 0.72 10.82 14.62
C ARG A 360 0.89 11.05 13.14
N PRO A 361 -0.17 10.88 12.36
CA PRO A 361 -0.10 11.08 10.92
C PRO A 361 0.12 12.57 10.58
N PRO A 362 0.84 12.86 9.47
CA PRO A 362 0.98 14.22 8.95
C PRO A 362 -0.25 14.73 8.21
N TYR A 363 -1.29 13.92 8.09
CA TYR A 363 -2.57 14.17 7.42
C TYR A 363 -3.71 14.15 8.42
N HIS A 364 -4.88 14.66 8.00
CA HIS A 364 -6.07 14.59 8.84
C HIS A 364 -6.46 13.13 9.09
N ALA A 365 -6.76 12.81 10.34
CA ALA A 365 -7.19 11.49 10.76
C ALA A 365 -8.21 11.59 11.89
N SER A 366 -9.30 10.83 11.80
CA SER A 366 -10.26 10.75 12.88
C SER A 366 -9.65 10.11 14.14
N PRO A 367 -10.22 10.35 15.34
CA PRO A 367 -9.78 9.69 16.56
C PRO A 367 -9.81 8.15 16.46
N ASN A 368 -10.79 7.60 15.77
CA ASN A 368 -10.89 6.15 15.53
C ASN A 368 -9.77 5.63 14.64
N TYR A 369 -9.47 6.33 13.55
CA TYR A 369 -8.36 5.98 12.68
C TYR A 369 -7.03 6.02 13.44
N LEU A 370 -6.78 7.11 14.18
CA LEU A 370 -5.57 7.30 14.96
C LEU A 370 -5.40 6.18 16.02
N GLN A 371 -6.49 5.81 16.69
CA GLN A 371 -6.49 4.70 17.64
C GLN A 371 -6.16 3.36 16.93
N ASN A 372 -6.80 3.06 15.80
CA ASN A 372 -6.57 1.82 15.05
C ASN A 372 -5.16 1.75 14.48
N ALA A 373 -4.64 2.85 13.92
CA ALA A 373 -3.29 2.93 13.37
C ALA A 373 -2.22 2.64 14.42
N ASN A 374 -2.44 3.05 15.67
CA ASN A 374 -1.51 2.76 16.76
C ASN A 374 -1.76 1.38 17.38
N ALA A 375 -3.01 1.01 17.65
CA ALA A 375 -3.34 -0.30 18.25
C ALA A 375 -2.90 -1.47 17.37
N SER A 376 -2.95 -1.34 16.04
CA SER A 376 -2.50 -2.38 15.11
C SER A 376 -0.98 -2.45 14.96
N ASN A 377 -0.24 -1.45 15.42
CA ASN A 377 1.20 -1.31 15.25
C ASN A 377 1.99 -1.20 16.57
N THR A 378 1.35 -1.36 17.71
CA THR A 378 1.96 -1.37 19.05
C THR A 378 1.35 -2.46 19.92
N HIS A 379 1.95 -2.72 21.06
CA HIS A 379 1.43 -3.65 22.09
C HIS A 379 0.80 -2.91 23.29
N LEU A 380 0.45 -1.62 23.10
CA LEU A 380 -0.27 -0.86 24.11
C LEU A 380 -1.70 -1.37 24.24
N ASP A 381 -2.16 -1.56 25.48
CA ASP A 381 -3.58 -1.76 25.73
C ASP A 381 -4.37 -0.46 25.45
N ARG A 382 -5.67 -0.56 25.37
CA ARG A 382 -6.55 0.56 25.02
C ARG A 382 -6.41 1.77 25.95
N GLY A 383 -6.22 1.52 27.25
CA GLY A 383 -6.08 2.57 28.26
C GLY A 383 -4.72 3.29 28.15
N ALA A 384 -3.65 2.51 28.05
CA ALA A 384 -2.30 3.02 27.85
C ALA A 384 -2.19 3.80 26.51
N LEU A 385 -2.82 3.33 25.46
CA LEU A 385 -2.84 4.02 24.17
C LEU A 385 -3.60 5.35 24.25
N ALA A 386 -4.78 5.37 24.85
CA ALA A 386 -5.56 6.60 25.03
C ALA A 386 -4.76 7.63 25.83
N HIS A 387 -4.13 7.21 26.93
CA HIS A 387 -3.29 8.08 27.75
C HIS A 387 -2.10 8.62 26.96
N ALA A 388 -1.42 7.78 26.16
CA ALA A 388 -0.28 8.20 25.34
C ALA A 388 -0.69 9.23 24.27
N LEU A 389 -1.84 9.03 23.61
CA LEU A 389 -2.37 9.95 22.62
C LEU A 389 -2.81 11.29 23.22
N ASP A 390 -3.39 11.28 24.41
CA ASP A 390 -3.80 12.50 25.11
C ASP A 390 -2.57 13.28 25.63
N HIS A 391 -1.58 12.57 26.16
CA HIS A 391 -0.34 13.19 26.66
C HIS A 391 0.41 13.94 25.54
N GLU A 392 0.60 13.33 24.39
CA GLU A 392 1.23 14.01 23.25
C GLU A 392 0.39 15.19 22.72
N ARG A 393 -0.93 15.12 22.79
CA ARG A 393 -1.83 16.20 22.40
C ARG A 393 -1.67 17.43 23.33
N ASP A 394 -1.53 17.18 24.63
CA ASP A 394 -1.31 18.23 25.61
C ASP A 394 0.07 18.89 25.45
N GLU A 395 1.10 18.12 25.08
CA GLU A 395 2.43 18.65 24.80
C GLU A 395 2.43 19.56 23.56
N ASP A 396 1.74 19.18 22.49
CA ASP A 396 1.60 20.03 21.29
C ASP A 396 0.91 21.38 21.59
N MET A 397 -0.03 21.40 22.56
CA MET A 397 -0.76 22.62 22.95
C MET A 397 -0.02 23.50 23.96
N HIS A 398 0.90 22.93 24.74
CA HIS A 398 1.60 23.62 25.84
C HIS A 398 3.10 23.78 25.56
N ASP A 399 3.49 23.86 24.28
CA ASP A 399 4.87 24.04 23.83
C ASP A 399 5.53 25.28 24.53
N GLY A 400 6.25 25.02 25.60
CA GLY A 400 6.99 26.00 26.37
C GLY A 400 6.95 25.87 27.91
N GLN A 401 6.10 25.03 28.49
CA GLN A 401 6.01 24.87 29.95
C GLN A 401 6.50 23.51 30.47
N ARG A 402 6.55 22.48 29.63
CA ARG A 402 7.14 21.19 29.94
C ARG A 402 8.34 20.96 29.03
N GLY A 403 9.37 20.27 29.51
CA GLY A 403 10.53 19.95 28.69
C GLY A 403 10.14 19.19 27.42
N PRO A 404 10.94 19.23 26.34
CA PRO A 404 10.62 18.60 25.07
C PRO A 404 10.41 17.09 25.27
N HIS A 405 9.41 16.52 24.56
CA HIS A 405 9.22 15.08 24.50
C HIS A 405 10.48 14.41 23.96
N ARG A 406 10.94 13.35 24.63
CA ARG A 406 12.13 12.59 24.22
C ARG A 406 11.70 11.24 23.66
N TYR A 407 12.06 11.01 22.42
CA TYR A 407 11.85 9.71 21.76
C TYR A 407 12.98 8.74 22.10
N ALA A 408 12.65 7.47 22.27
CA ALA A 408 13.57 6.43 22.74
C ALA A 408 14.86 6.32 21.90
N HIS A 409 14.77 6.57 20.61
CA HIS A 409 15.92 6.47 19.71
C HIS A 409 16.66 7.77 19.47
N GLN A 410 16.22 8.88 20.04
CA GLN A 410 16.88 10.19 19.86
C GLN A 410 18.32 10.20 20.39
N ASP A 411 18.56 9.47 21.48
CA ASP A 411 19.88 9.36 22.12
C ASP A 411 20.69 8.14 21.62
N VAL A 412 20.14 7.33 20.71
CA VAL A 412 20.87 6.20 20.13
C VAL A 412 21.88 6.72 19.10
N PRO A 413 23.18 6.47 19.30
CA PRO A 413 24.20 6.93 18.36
C PRO A 413 23.91 6.46 16.94
N GLY A 414 23.81 7.40 16.02
CA GLY A 414 23.54 7.12 14.63
C GLY A 414 22.10 6.76 14.28
N ALA A 415 21.12 6.85 15.19
CA ALA A 415 19.71 6.61 14.86
C ALA A 415 19.08 7.76 14.05
N VAL A 416 19.45 8.99 14.35
CA VAL A 416 18.98 10.18 13.61
C VAL A 416 19.58 10.19 12.22
N THR A 417 18.75 10.41 11.22
CA THR A 417 19.16 10.63 9.83
C THR A 417 18.76 12.05 9.41
N THR A 418 19.70 12.77 8.78
CA THR A 418 19.49 14.15 8.36
C THR A 418 19.97 14.35 6.94
N VAL A 419 19.21 15.10 6.14
CA VAL A 419 19.53 15.48 4.76
C VAL A 419 19.23 16.95 4.51
N SER A 420 19.69 17.48 3.36
CA SER A 420 19.21 18.78 2.89
C SER A 420 17.75 18.71 2.47
N ARG A 421 17.04 19.83 2.56
CA ARG A 421 15.67 19.96 2.05
C ARG A 421 15.58 19.54 0.56
N ASP A 422 16.57 19.89 -0.25
CA ASP A 422 16.63 19.52 -1.67
C ASP A 422 16.70 18.00 -1.87
N THR A 423 17.54 17.29 -1.09
CA THR A 423 17.57 15.81 -1.12
C THR A 423 16.21 15.22 -0.76
N PHE A 424 15.55 15.78 0.23
CA PHE A 424 14.25 15.32 0.72
C PHE A 424 13.14 15.49 -0.32
N VAL A 425 12.99 16.71 -0.88
CA VAL A 425 11.89 17.02 -1.82
C VAL A 425 12.11 16.46 -3.23
N SER A 426 13.35 16.19 -3.62
CA SER A 426 13.67 15.69 -4.96
C SER A 426 13.79 14.16 -5.03
N ALA A 427 13.21 13.43 -4.09
CA ALA A 427 13.23 11.96 -4.05
C ALA A 427 14.64 11.36 -4.23
N ARG A 428 15.69 12.05 -3.76
CA ARG A 428 17.07 11.58 -3.89
C ARG A 428 17.41 10.51 -2.86
N PRO A 429 18.29 9.54 -3.18
CA PRO A 429 18.73 8.53 -2.22
C PRO A 429 19.32 9.16 -0.97
N VAL A 430 18.72 8.88 0.19
CA VAL A 430 19.11 9.43 1.50
C VAL A 430 20.50 8.96 1.89
N GLY A 431 20.79 7.65 1.79
CA GLY A 431 22.03 7.06 2.28
C GLY A 431 23.31 7.73 1.77
N ARG A 432 23.30 8.19 0.50
CA ARG A 432 24.44 8.88 -0.15
C ARG A 432 24.49 10.38 0.12
N ASN A 433 23.39 10.99 0.53
CA ASN A 433 23.22 12.43 0.68
C ASN A 433 23.04 12.86 2.14
N ARG A 434 23.37 11.96 3.10
CA ARG A 434 23.28 12.26 4.53
C ARG A 434 24.20 13.41 4.92
N LEU A 435 23.69 14.26 5.77
CA LEU A 435 24.49 15.29 6.43
C LEU A 435 25.06 14.74 7.75
N LYS A 436 26.29 15.09 8.04
CA LYS A 436 26.85 14.88 9.37
C LYS A 436 26.34 16.01 10.26
N VAL A 437 25.78 15.65 11.40
CA VAL A 437 25.29 16.57 12.41
C VAL A 437 26.03 16.27 13.71
N ASP A 438 26.37 17.31 14.46
CA ASP A 438 27.00 17.17 15.74
C ASP A 438 26.05 16.49 16.74
N VAL A 439 26.58 15.60 17.59
CA VAL A 439 25.80 14.88 18.60
C VAL A 439 25.14 15.86 19.59
N ASP A 440 25.83 16.92 19.98
CA ASP A 440 25.29 17.92 20.90
C ASP A 440 24.15 18.73 20.23
N GLU A 441 24.25 18.99 18.92
CA GLU A 441 23.17 19.64 18.15
C GLU A 441 21.94 18.73 18.12
N LEU A 442 22.11 17.43 17.89
CA LEU A 442 21.02 16.45 17.86
C LEU A 442 20.37 16.24 19.23
N HIS A 443 21.18 16.20 20.29
CA HIS A 443 20.68 15.99 21.65
C HIS A 443 19.77 17.15 22.12
N ASN A 444 20.04 18.36 21.66
CA ASN A 444 19.28 19.56 22.01
C ASN A 444 18.21 19.92 20.96
N ALA A 445 18.15 19.21 19.84
CA ALA A 445 17.16 19.48 18.80
C ALA A 445 15.75 19.10 19.30
N PRO A 446 14.75 19.97 19.10
CA PRO A 446 13.37 19.58 19.36
C PRO A 446 12.97 18.45 18.42
N VAL A 447 12.21 17.50 18.94
CA VAL A 447 11.65 16.39 18.16
C VAL A 447 10.14 16.44 18.27
N HIS A 448 9.45 16.24 17.17
CA HIS A 448 7.99 16.28 17.13
C HIS A 448 7.43 15.17 16.22
N SER A 449 6.22 14.73 16.50
CA SER A 449 5.42 13.87 15.65
C SER A 449 4.52 14.71 14.73
N GLY A 450 3.88 14.07 13.74
CA GLY A 450 2.89 14.70 12.87
C GLY A 450 3.46 15.38 11.63
N ALA A 451 2.83 16.46 11.20
CA ALA A 451 3.11 17.10 9.93
C ALA A 451 4.40 17.96 9.95
N ILE A 452 5.12 17.94 8.82
CA ILE A 452 6.19 18.88 8.52
C ILE A 452 5.71 19.86 7.45
N ASP A 453 6.07 21.15 7.60
CA ASP A 453 5.72 22.17 6.59
C ASP A 453 6.73 22.18 5.42
N ILE A 454 6.73 21.06 4.68
CA ILE A 454 7.51 20.91 3.46
C ILE A 454 6.55 20.51 2.35
N ARG A 455 6.33 21.45 1.42
CA ARG A 455 5.48 21.21 0.26
C ARG A 455 6.23 20.41 -0.81
N PRO A 456 5.55 19.47 -1.48
CA PRO A 456 6.12 18.73 -2.61
C PRO A 456 6.32 19.66 -3.82
N ASP A 457 7.26 19.29 -4.67
CA ASP A 457 7.45 19.86 -6.00
C ASP A 457 7.31 18.77 -7.09
N VAL A 458 7.61 19.09 -8.33
CA VAL A 458 7.46 18.16 -9.47
C VAL A 458 8.39 16.94 -9.39
N HIS A 459 9.48 17.00 -8.61
CA HIS A 459 10.43 15.90 -8.41
C HIS A 459 10.10 15.04 -7.18
N SER A 460 9.08 15.43 -6.41
CA SER A 460 8.73 14.74 -5.16
C SER A 460 7.97 13.43 -5.38
N TYR A 461 7.52 13.17 -6.59
CA TYR A 461 6.61 12.05 -6.89
C TYR A 461 7.31 10.74 -7.27
N GLY A 462 8.62 10.72 -7.35
CA GLY A 462 9.43 9.54 -7.66
C GLY A 462 10.83 9.91 -8.05
N ARG A 463 11.72 8.92 -8.13
CA ARG A 463 13.08 9.12 -8.63
C ARG A 463 13.05 9.49 -10.11
N ASP A 464 14.00 10.34 -10.52
CA ASP A 464 14.24 10.56 -11.93
C ASP A 464 14.65 9.24 -12.59
N ALA A 465 14.03 8.91 -13.72
CA ALA A 465 14.42 7.74 -14.50
C ALA A 465 15.89 7.83 -14.93
N PRO A 466 16.61 6.71 -15.02
CA PRO A 466 17.94 6.69 -15.59
C PRO A 466 17.96 7.34 -16.97
N ARG A 467 18.97 8.18 -17.24
CA ARG A 467 19.04 8.97 -18.49
C ARG A 467 19.16 8.10 -19.75
N ASP A 468 19.65 6.90 -19.62
CA ASP A 468 19.85 5.91 -20.67
C ASP A 468 18.60 5.10 -20.97
N ARG A 469 17.56 5.23 -20.16
CA ARG A 469 16.33 4.48 -20.34
C ARG A 469 15.10 5.34 -20.00
N PRO A 470 14.36 5.81 -21.00
CA PRO A 470 13.11 6.51 -20.76
C PRO A 470 12.07 5.55 -20.14
N VAL A 471 11.25 6.09 -19.25
CA VAL A 471 10.10 5.35 -18.67
C VAL A 471 9.18 4.91 -19.80
N SER A 472 8.88 3.62 -19.85
CA SER A 472 7.92 3.07 -20.81
C SER A 472 6.53 3.65 -20.56
N ARG A 473 5.90 4.08 -21.66
CA ARG A 473 4.53 4.57 -21.62
C ARG A 473 3.72 3.72 -22.59
N PRO A 474 2.79 2.91 -22.09
CA PRO A 474 1.90 2.17 -22.97
C PRO A 474 1.00 3.13 -23.76
N ASP A 475 0.42 2.63 -24.84
CA ASP A 475 -0.60 3.38 -25.56
C ASP A 475 -1.76 3.70 -24.59
N ARG A 476 -2.11 4.98 -24.51
CA ARG A 476 -3.20 5.46 -23.64
C ARG A 476 -4.50 4.72 -23.91
N ALA A 477 -4.77 4.35 -25.17
CA ALA A 477 -5.94 3.62 -25.58
C ALA A 477 -6.11 2.28 -24.83
N ILE A 478 -5.02 1.66 -24.34
CA ILE A 478 -5.09 0.41 -23.58
C ILE A 478 -5.84 0.62 -22.25
N PHE A 479 -5.58 1.72 -21.54
CA PHE A 479 -6.24 2.03 -20.28
C PHE A 479 -7.59 2.74 -20.45
N ASP A 480 -7.82 3.39 -21.57
CA ASP A 480 -9.05 4.13 -21.86
C ASP A 480 -10.14 3.26 -22.49
N ARG A 481 -9.90 1.93 -22.61
CA ARG A 481 -10.91 0.97 -23.09
C ARG A 481 -12.16 1.04 -22.22
N PRO A 482 -13.37 1.10 -22.84
CA PRO A 482 -14.61 1.01 -22.08
C PRO A 482 -14.64 -0.31 -21.32
N VAL A 483 -15.12 -0.28 -20.08
CA VAL A 483 -15.28 -1.48 -19.26
C VAL A 483 -16.74 -1.63 -18.84
N VAL A 484 -17.15 -2.85 -18.64
CA VAL A 484 -18.43 -3.17 -18.02
C VAL A 484 -18.21 -3.03 -16.51
N SER A 485 -18.92 -2.09 -15.90
CA SER A 485 -18.97 -1.92 -14.45
C SER A 485 -20.38 -2.29 -13.99
N ALA A 486 -20.51 -3.27 -13.12
CA ALA A 486 -21.73 -3.45 -12.36
C ALA A 486 -21.89 -2.19 -11.50
N GLY A 487 -22.91 -1.38 -11.79
CA GLY A 487 -23.29 -0.29 -10.90
C GLY A 487 -23.45 -0.83 -9.47
N PRO A 488 -23.43 0.00 -8.42
CA PRO A 488 -23.55 -0.45 -7.04
C PRO A 488 -24.77 -1.37 -6.95
N GLY A 489 -24.51 -2.66 -6.82
CA GLY A 489 -25.46 -3.73 -7.01
C GLY A 489 -26.67 -3.57 -6.09
N THR A 490 -27.83 -3.57 -6.67
CA THR A 490 -29.06 -4.05 -6.05
C THR A 490 -28.92 -5.53 -5.72
N ASN A 491 -28.28 -5.84 -4.58
CA ASN A 491 -28.41 -7.12 -3.87
C ASN A 491 -28.05 -6.88 -2.42
N ALA A 492 -28.99 -6.55 -1.63
CA ALA A 492 -29.81 -7.33 -0.70
C ALA A 492 -29.03 -8.35 0.16
N HIS A 493 -28.18 -7.82 1.06
CA HIS A 493 -28.34 -8.16 2.45
C HIS A 493 -28.51 -6.83 3.19
N GLN A 494 -29.77 -6.36 3.23
CA GLN A 494 -30.19 -5.23 4.03
C GLN A 494 -30.03 -5.60 5.49
N ALA A 495 -28.91 -5.17 6.08
CA ALA A 495 -28.95 -4.80 7.48
C ALA A 495 -29.79 -3.51 7.58
N PRO A 496 -30.65 -3.34 8.58
CA PRO A 496 -31.55 -2.19 8.65
C PRO A 496 -30.72 -0.91 8.81
N VAL A 497 -30.63 -0.15 7.73
CA VAL A 497 -30.09 1.22 7.74
C VAL A 497 -31.14 2.09 8.42
N ARG A 498 -30.81 2.61 9.58
CA ARG A 498 -31.53 3.72 10.17
C ARG A 498 -31.47 4.91 9.22
N SER A 499 -32.63 5.35 8.81
CA SER A 499 -32.87 6.49 7.94
C SER A 499 -32.08 7.74 8.37
N GLY A 500 -31.30 8.28 7.46
CA GLY A 500 -30.66 9.57 7.59
C GLY A 500 -30.12 10.03 6.25
N MET A 501 -30.95 10.77 5.53
CA MET A 501 -30.72 11.72 4.44
C MET A 501 -30.02 11.25 3.14
N PRO A 502 -30.54 11.66 1.96
CA PRO A 502 -29.99 11.27 0.67
C PRO A 502 -28.71 12.05 0.36
N VAL A 503 -27.64 11.32 0.12
CA VAL A 503 -26.42 11.87 -0.51
C VAL A 503 -26.76 12.25 -1.94
N GLN A 504 -26.85 13.54 -2.23
CA GLN A 504 -26.89 14.04 -3.59
C GLN A 504 -25.57 13.68 -4.28
N GLN A 505 -25.65 12.78 -5.23
CA GLN A 505 -24.58 12.54 -6.19
C GLN A 505 -24.33 13.84 -6.96
N ARG A 506 -23.29 14.56 -6.60
CA ARG A 506 -22.73 15.63 -7.43
C ARG A 506 -22.07 14.97 -8.63
N ARG A 507 -22.84 14.84 -9.71
CA ARG A 507 -22.33 14.55 -11.05
C ARG A 507 -21.29 15.63 -11.35
N LEU A 508 -20.02 15.24 -11.39
CA LEU A 508 -18.97 16.10 -11.94
C LEU A 508 -19.27 16.23 -13.44
N GLU A 509 -19.99 17.28 -13.80
CA GLU A 509 -20.02 17.74 -15.18
C GLU A 509 -18.62 18.23 -15.52
N VAL A 510 -17.94 17.47 -16.36
CA VAL A 510 -16.72 17.92 -17.02
C VAL A 510 -17.14 19.08 -17.92
N SER A 511 -16.93 20.30 -17.45
CA SER A 511 -17.08 21.49 -18.24
C SER A 511 -16.13 21.42 -19.43
N LYS A 512 -16.66 21.24 -20.63
CA LYS A 512 -15.93 21.44 -21.88
C LYS A 512 -15.27 22.81 -21.84
N PRO A 513 -13.98 22.95 -22.15
CA PRO A 513 -13.35 24.24 -22.29
C PRO A 513 -14.09 25.05 -23.40
N PRO A 514 -14.25 26.36 -23.22
CA PRO A 514 -14.88 27.18 -24.27
C PRO A 514 -14.01 27.12 -25.52
N GLU A 515 -14.66 26.78 -26.64
CA GLU A 515 -14.06 26.86 -27.97
C GLU A 515 -13.67 28.31 -28.24
N ARG A 516 -12.39 28.60 -28.40
CA ARG A 516 -11.91 29.87 -28.88
C ARG A 516 -12.30 29.99 -30.38
N PRO A 517 -12.81 31.15 -30.86
CA PRO A 517 -13.07 31.35 -32.27
C PRO A 517 -11.75 31.21 -33.05
N ILE A 518 -11.75 30.36 -34.06
CA ILE A 518 -10.66 30.25 -35.01
C ILE A 518 -10.65 31.51 -35.86
N GLU A 519 -9.71 32.41 -35.57
CA GLU A 519 -9.39 33.54 -36.43
C GLU A 519 -8.70 33.00 -37.68
N ARG A 520 -9.37 33.12 -38.83
CA ARG A 520 -8.84 32.72 -40.14
C ARG A 520 -7.62 33.57 -40.48
N ALA A 521 -6.46 32.96 -40.53
CA ALA A 521 -5.27 33.55 -41.09
C ALA A 521 -5.46 33.79 -42.63
N PRO A 522 -4.91 34.88 -43.19
CA PRO A 522 -5.08 35.20 -44.60
C PRO A 522 -4.34 34.17 -45.46
N GLN A 523 -5.04 33.73 -46.52
CA GLN A 523 -4.48 32.81 -47.51
C GLN A 523 -3.48 33.60 -48.39
N ASN A 524 -2.23 33.20 -48.33
CA ASN A 524 -1.22 33.60 -49.33
C ASN A 524 -1.40 32.79 -50.61
N PRO A 525 -1.30 33.41 -51.80
CA PRO A 525 -1.38 32.71 -53.09
C PRO A 525 -0.14 31.83 -53.33
N PRO A 526 -0.29 30.78 -54.13
CA PRO A 526 0.80 29.84 -54.39
C PRO A 526 1.95 30.46 -55.22
N PRO A 527 3.20 30.11 -54.99
CA PRO A 527 4.33 30.61 -55.78
C PRO A 527 4.34 30.01 -57.17
N ARG A 528 4.63 30.90 -58.18
CA ARG A 528 4.83 30.57 -59.58
C ARG A 528 5.97 29.57 -59.73
N ARG A 529 5.78 28.57 -60.59
CA ARG A 529 6.80 27.69 -61.12
C ARG A 529 7.72 28.45 -62.07
N GLU A 530 9.03 28.40 -61.83
CA GLU A 530 10.06 28.63 -62.81
C GLU A 530 10.69 27.30 -63.27
N PRO A 531 11.15 27.19 -64.54
CA PRO A 531 11.51 25.93 -65.11
C PRO A 531 13.03 25.67 -65.01
N GLY A 532 13.37 24.42 -64.69
CA GLY A 532 14.52 23.74 -65.24
C GLY A 532 15.89 23.97 -64.60
N HIS A 533 16.30 23.01 -63.77
CA HIS A 533 17.68 22.53 -63.79
C HIS A 533 17.66 21.01 -63.59
N GLU A 534 18.24 20.33 -64.59
CA GLU A 534 18.56 18.92 -64.58
C GLU A 534 19.46 18.56 -63.39
N TYR A 535 18.99 17.66 -62.55
CA TYR A 535 19.84 17.05 -61.51
C TYR A 535 20.22 15.64 -61.94
N ARG A 536 21.50 15.47 -62.14
CA ARG A 536 22.20 14.21 -62.43
C ARG A 536 21.91 13.17 -61.35
N ASP A 537 21.53 12.02 -61.82
CA ASP A 537 21.39 10.76 -61.12
C ASP A 537 22.66 10.42 -60.33
N SER A 538 22.64 10.49 -58.98
CA SER A 538 23.67 9.97 -58.09
C SER A 538 23.01 8.95 -57.19
N ARG A 539 23.09 7.67 -57.55
CA ARG A 539 22.70 6.54 -56.71
C ARG A 539 23.51 6.56 -55.41
N PRO A 540 22.89 6.40 -54.23
CA PRO A 540 23.64 6.17 -53.01
C PRO A 540 24.30 4.79 -53.03
N PRO A 541 25.46 4.63 -52.37
CA PRO A 541 26.18 3.35 -52.36
C PRO A 541 25.38 2.30 -51.57
N SER A 542 25.31 1.11 -52.18
CA SER A 542 24.74 -0.11 -51.58
C SER A 542 25.47 -0.44 -50.28
N TYR A 543 24.78 -0.35 -49.17
CA TYR A 543 25.25 -0.90 -47.90
C TYR A 543 25.15 -2.43 -47.94
N ALA A 544 26.30 -3.09 -47.82
CA ALA A 544 26.36 -4.52 -47.57
C ALA A 544 25.79 -4.84 -46.17
N PRO A 545 25.01 -5.90 -46.01
CA PRO A 545 24.51 -6.28 -44.70
C PRO A 545 25.65 -6.64 -43.75
N PRO A 546 25.54 -6.32 -42.43
CA PRO A 546 26.56 -6.68 -41.47
C PRO A 546 26.72 -8.20 -41.38
N PRO A 547 27.93 -8.72 -41.09
CA PRO A 547 28.15 -10.15 -40.96
C PRO A 547 27.32 -10.70 -39.79
N ARG A 548 26.72 -11.87 -40.00
CA ARG A 548 25.98 -12.58 -38.98
C ARG A 548 26.88 -12.83 -37.75
N PRO A 549 26.36 -12.64 -36.51
CA PRO A 549 27.11 -12.97 -35.32
C PRO A 549 27.47 -14.46 -35.33
N VAL A 550 28.76 -14.74 -35.13
CA VAL A 550 29.27 -16.10 -34.95
C VAL A 550 28.66 -16.61 -33.63
N MET A 551 27.90 -17.68 -33.70
CA MET A 551 27.42 -18.38 -32.53
C MET A 551 28.61 -18.95 -31.76
N VAL A 552 29.01 -18.29 -30.67
CA VAL A 552 29.95 -18.87 -29.72
C VAL A 552 29.13 -19.85 -28.89
N ASN A 553 29.51 -21.12 -28.96
CA ASN A 553 28.90 -22.13 -28.10
C ASN A 553 29.08 -21.72 -26.62
N PRO A 554 28.06 -21.79 -25.80
CA PRO A 554 28.21 -21.53 -24.37
C PRO A 554 29.24 -22.52 -23.77
N PRO A 555 30.03 -22.08 -22.79
CA PRO A 555 30.94 -22.98 -22.09
C PRO A 555 30.16 -24.13 -21.47
N PRO A 556 30.74 -25.34 -21.38
CA PRO A 556 30.10 -26.46 -20.75
C PRO A 556 29.75 -26.11 -19.28
N PRO A 557 28.62 -26.59 -18.75
CA PRO A 557 28.24 -26.33 -17.39
C PRO A 557 29.34 -26.83 -16.43
N PRO A 558 29.57 -26.13 -15.29
CA PRO A 558 30.54 -26.57 -14.31
C PRO A 558 30.21 -27.99 -13.85
N ALA A 559 31.24 -28.82 -13.68
CA ALA A 559 31.11 -30.19 -13.22
C ALA A 559 30.33 -30.20 -11.89
N ALA A 560 29.35 -31.09 -11.79
CA ALA A 560 28.60 -31.28 -10.55
C ALA A 560 29.57 -31.59 -9.38
N PRO A 561 29.34 -31.01 -8.20
CA PRO A 561 30.16 -31.32 -7.04
C PRO A 561 30.11 -32.82 -6.77
N PRO A 562 31.26 -33.42 -6.31
CA PRO A 562 31.29 -34.83 -6.01
C PRO A 562 30.24 -35.17 -4.94
N LYS A 563 29.51 -36.25 -5.16
CA LYS A 563 28.58 -36.80 -4.16
C LYS A 563 29.31 -36.96 -2.85
N PRO A 564 28.77 -36.48 -1.72
CA PRO A 564 29.36 -36.71 -0.42
C PRO A 564 29.49 -38.24 -0.19
N ALA A 565 30.66 -38.66 0.30
CA ALA A 565 30.91 -40.03 0.70
C ALA A 565 29.88 -40.44 1.76
N PRO A 566 29.47 -41.72 1.83
CA PRO A 566 28.53 -42.17 2.84
C PRO A 566 29.15 -41.88 4.23
N VAL A 567 28.45 -41.06 4.99
CA VAL A 567 28.80 -40.83 6.40
C VAL A 567 28.54 -42.16 7.14
N ALA A 568 29.59 -42.76 7.69
CA ALA A 568 29.45 -43.88 8.59
C ALA A 568 28.56 -43.43 9.76
N HIS A 569 27.41 -44.08 9.91
CA HIS A 569 26.57 -43.91 11.09
C HIS A 569 27.37 -44.35 12.32
N THR A 570 27.80 -43.38 13.06
CA THR A 570 28.46 -43.59 14.36
C THR A 570 27.42 -44.04 15.38
N GLU A 571 27.80 -45.04 16.19
CA GLU A 571 27.06 -45.69 17.26
C GLU A 571 26.50 -44.76 18.38
N HIS A 572 26.32 -43.49 18.12
CA HIS A 572 25.90 -42.52 19.15
C HIS A 572 24.36 -42.44 19.33
N THR A 573 23.58 -42.92 18.37
CA THR A 573 22.10 -42.92 18.47
C THR A 573 21.58 -44.08 19.30
N GLU A 574 22.25 -45.24 19.29
CA GLU A 574 21.82 -46.40 20.11
C GLU A 574 22.05 -46.18 21.61
N HIS A 575 23.04 -45.36 22.00
CA HIS A 575 23.29 -45.07 23.42
C HIS A 575 22.25 -44.12 24.02
N VAL A 576 21.70 -43.17 23.25
CA VAL A 576 20.68 -42.23 23.73
C VAL A 576 19.33 -42.92 23.89
N GLU A 577 18.92 -43.76 22.92
CA GLU A 577 17.67 -44.53 23.03
C GLU A 577 17.71 -45.57 24.19
N ARG A 578 18.87 -46.12 24.48
CA ARG A 578 19.02 -47.05 25.60
C ARG A 578 18.97 -46.35 26.94
N ALA A 579 19.48 -45.12 27.05
CA ALA A 579 19.40 -44.29 28.25
C ALA A 579 17.95 -43.85 28.51
N GLU A 580 17.21 -43.41 27.51
CA GLU A 580 15.80 -43.02 27.67
C GLU A 580 14.88 -44.19 28.02
N ARG A 581 15.16 -45.41 27.51
CA ARG A 581 14.41 -46.61 27.92
C ARG A 581 14.67 -47.01 29.37
N ALA A 582 15.90 -46.84 29.86
CA ALA A 582 16.24 -47.12 31.23
C ALA A 582 15.58 -46.14 32.20
N GLU A 583 15.53 -44.86 31.87
CA GLU A 583 14.88 -43.82 32.68
C GLU A 583 13.36 -43.96 32.73
N ARG A 584 12.71 -44.42 31.65
CA ARG A 584 11.27 -44.76 31.63
C ARG A 584 10.94 -45.98 32.49
N ALA A 585 11.82 -47.00 32.52
CA ALA A 585 11.62 -48.18 33.36
C ALA A 585 11.74 -47.84 34.84
N GLU A 586 12.72 -47.03 35.23
CA GLU A 586 12.91 -46.58 36.62
C GLU A 586 11.77 -45.68 37.13
N ARG A 587 11.17 -44.91 36.24
CA ARG A 587 9.98 -44.07 36.56
C ARG A 587 8.72 -44.92 36.74
N ALA A 588 8.56 -45.99 35.99
CA ALA A 588 7.45 -46.94 36.15
C ALA A 588 7.50 -47.72 37.47
N GLU A 589 8.73 -48.17 37.88
CA GLU A 589 8.91 -48.83 39.17
C GLU A 589 8.66 -47.92 40.39
N ARG A 590 8.98 -46.63 40.27
CA ARG A 590 8.68 -45.66 41.37
C ARG A 590 7.19 -45.38 41.55
N VAL A 591 6.39 -45.45 40.46
CA VAL A 591 4.94 -45.29 40.55
C VAL A 591 4.29 -46.51 41.21
N ASP A 592 4.76 -47.72 40.89
CA ASP A 592 4.22 -48.96 41.46
C ASP A 592 4.58 -49.15 42.95
N HIS A 593 5.72 -48.57 43.40
CA HIS A 593 6.12 -48.61 44.82
C HIS A 593 5.36 -47.61 45.68
N ASN A 594 4.88 -46.49 45.08
CA ASN A 594 4.11 -45.48 45.79
C ASN A 594 2.64 -45.90 45.98
N ASP A 595 2.07 -46.68 45.05
CA ASP A 595 0.72 -47.22 45.17
C ASP A 595 0.63 -48.36 46.20
N ARG A 596 1.69 -49.17 46.38
CA ARG A 596 1.70 -50.23 47.43
C ARG A 596 1.88 -49.71 48.83
N SER A 597 2.40 -48.50 49.03
CA SER A 597 2.53 -47.88 50.34
C SER A 597 1.26 -47.16 50.82
N HIS A 598 0.33 -46.83 49.89
CA HIS A 598 -0.96 -46.24 50.26
C HIS A 598 -2.03 -47.27 50.64
N ASP A 599 -1.91 -48.53 50.22
CA ASP A 599 -2.85 -49.60 50.62
C ASP A 599 -2.57 -50.22 51.97
N GLN A 600 -1.37 -50.01 52.59
CA GLN A 600 -1.04 -50.50 53.93
C GLN A 600 -1.43 -49.57 55.08
N ILE A 601 -1.98 -48.39 54.81
CA ILE A 601 -2.47 -47.44 55.83
C ILE A 601 -4.00 -47.48 55.98
N ARG A 602 -4.72 -48.36 55.27
CA ARG A 602 -6.18 -48.49 55.32
C ARG A 602 -6.70 -49.87 55.68
N ASN A 603 -6.01 -50.59 56.59
CA ASN A 603 -6.60 -51.73 57.32
C ASN A 603 -6.29 -51.62 58.82
#